data_ce80bdd2161ebdc0ebf8c538e8afe0b6
#
_entry.id   ce80bdd2161ebdc0ebf8c538e8afe0b6
#
_cell.length_a   1.000
_cell.length_b   1.000
_cell.length_c   1.000
_cell.angle_alpha   90.00
_cell.angle_beta   90.00
_cell.angle_gamma   90.00
#
_symmetry.space_group_name_H-M   'P 1'
#
loop_
_entity.id
_entity.type
_entity.pdbx_description
1 polymer ?
#
loop_
_entity_poly.entity_id
_entity_poly.type
_entity_poly.pdbx_seq_one_letter_code
_entity_poly.pdbx_strand_id
1 'polypeptide(L)'
;MGSRMVTRRQFGIGAAAVAAVSAIGTRGAFAQEASPAAEEGMGLPPLPEGAEVVAEGLWNPTGLAFGSDGSLYISEQGFVDSGEGGEEPAPSLEKVELKDGSPLTVVIPGQISVVSPDGAVSVLAGDIPGATTLTVSGDSIFVVSGGASVGAGFKPIPGENTITSVDIATGETAYVADLNMAEYDNNPDGTDINPNLYAIAADADGMLYVADAGGNTIYTVDAETGESALFAVVPTMEEILGATPAASPEMARQSVPTGIAIDADGIINVSLLSFGWEAASILAYTPDGAWTSGAGPLTSVVAVAIGPDGLLYATQLSDNFMSEEPVPGSVHRINADGTHEPVVEGLFFPHGIAFDAEGNLYVTVNSIISGPDAPLGQVAKFAGIATPM
;
A
#
# COMPACT_ATOMS: atom_id res chain seq x y z
N MET A 1 20.33 13.83 -32.10
CA MET A 1 19.37 13.88 -30.98
C MET A 1 18.22 12.98 -31.38
N GLY A 2 18.30 11.73 -30.96
CA GLY A 2 17.29 10.72 -31.30
C GLY A 2 16.31 10.63 -30.15
N SER A 3 15.07 10.99 -30.41
CA SER A 3 13.93 10.68 -29.54
C SER A 3 13.84 9.15 -29.46
N ARG A 4 14.16 8.56 -28.31
CA ARG A 4 13.82 7.17 -28.04
C ARG A 4 12.30 7.12 -27.88
N MET A 5 11.62 6.57 -28.89
CA MET A 5 10.24 6.16 -28.71
C MET A 5 10.19 5.12 -27.60
N VAL A 6 9.50 5.43 -26.53
CA VAL A 6 9.10 4.46 -25.49
C VAL A 6 8.24 3.42 -26.20
N THR A 7 8.63 2.15 -26.16
CA THR A 7 7.91 1.08 -26.86
C THR A 7 6.65 0.70 -26.06
N ARG A 8 5.61 0.17 -26.74
CA ARG A 8 4.38 -0.36 -26.12
C ARG A 8 4.64 -1.32 -24.95
N ARG A 9 5.78 -2.02 -24.94
CA ARG A 9 6.21 -2.89 -23.84
C ARG A 9 6.52 -2.12 -22.55
N GLN A 10 7.11 -0.93 -22.67
CA GLN A 10 7.39 -0.07 -21.49
C GLN A 10 6.11 0.58 -20.95
N PHE A 11 5.11 0.79 -21.81
CA PHE A 11 3.77 1.21 -21.39
C PHE A 11 3.04 0.16 -20.56
N GLY A 12 3.16 -1.12 -20.93
CA GLY A 12 2.59 -2.23 -20.15
C GLY A 12 3.17 -2.33 -18.72
N ILE A 13 4.45 -1.97 -18.56
CA ILE A 13 5.11 -1.98 -17.23
C ILE A 13 4.56 -0.86 -16.33
N GLY A 14 4.27 0.32 -16.86
CA GLY A 14 3.69 1.42 -16.08
C GLY A 14 2.24 1.16 -15.64
N ALA A 15 1.39 0.67 -16.54
CA ALA A 15 0.01 0.28 -16.22
C ALA A 15 -0.03 -0.95 -15.27
N ALA A 16 0.92 -1.89 -15.46
CA ALA A 16 1.10 -3.03 -14.57
C ALA A 16 1.60 -2.61 -13.16
N ALA A 17 2.27 -1.46 -13.01
CA ALA A 17 2.69 -0.99 -11.69
C ALA A 17 1.51 -0.49 -10.84
N VAL A 18 0.51 0.16 -11.43
CA VAL A 18 -0.74 0.50 -10.74
C VAL A 18 -1.56 -0.75 -10.49
N ALA A 19 -1.66 -1.62 -11.48
CA ALA A 19 -2.28 -2.92 -11.32
C ALA A 19 -1.51 -3.81 -10.34
N ALA A 20 -0.17 -3.70 -10.24
CA ALA A 20 0.63 -4.47 -9.28
C ALA A 20 0.48 -3.96 -7.85
N VAL A 21 0.27 -2.65 -7.64
CA VAL A 21 -0.15 -2.14 -6.35
C VAL A 21 -1.60 -2.57 -6.04
N SER A 22 -2.43 -2.80 -7.06
CA SER A 22 -3.84 -3.20 -6.96
C SER A 22 -4.06 -4.71 -7.01
N ALA A 23 -3.21 -5.43 -7.72
CA ALA A 23 -3.29 -6.86 -7.94
C ALA A 23 -2.04 -7.55 -7.39
N ILE A 24 -1.68 -7.21 -6.16
CA ILE A 24 -0.62 -7.92 -5.45
C ILE A 24 -1.15 -9.33 -5.17
N GLY A 25 -0.69 -10.25 -5.92
CA GLY A 25 -1.17 -11.63 -5.97
C GLY A 25 -1.34 -12.10 -7.41
N THR A 26 -1.48 -11.20 -8.36
CA THR A 26 -1.38 -11.62 -9.75
C THR A 26 0.10 -11.71 -10.12
N ARG A 27 0.46 -12.70 -10.92
CA ARG A 27 1.70 -12.69 -11.70
C ARG A 27 1.62 -11.51 -12.67
N GLY A 28 1.56 -10.29 -12.12
CA GLY A 28 1.79 -9.07 -12.88
C GLY A 28 3.19 -9.14 -13.49
N ALA A 29 3.43 -8.40 -14.54
CA ALA A 29 4.67 -8.40 -15.32
C ALA A 29 5.96 -8.29 -14.47
N PHE A 30 5.87 -7.90 -13.21
CA PHE A 30 6.97 -7.92 -12.26
C PHE A 30 7.35 -9.32 -11.76
N ALA A 31 6.38 -10.21 -11.49
CA ALA A 31 6.67 -11.56 -11.04
C ALA A 31 7.30 -12.42 -12.15
N GLN A 32 7.07 -12.07 -13.40
CA GLN A 32 7.56 -12.85 -14.52
C GLN A 32 8.94 -12.41 -15.05
N GLU A 33 9.37 -11.17 -14.76
CA GLU A 33 10.70 -10.69 -15.13
C GLU A 33 11.58 -10.30 -13.93
N ALA A 34 11.02 -10.12 -12.74
CA ALA A 34 11.71 -9.61 -11.57
C ALA A 34 11.98 -10.64 -10.46
N SER A 35 11.62 -11.90 -10.65
CA SER A 35 11.94 -12.94 -9.64
C SER A 35 12.98 -13.94 -10.14
N PRO A 36 14.27 -13.57 -10.18
CA PRO A 36 15.32 -14.58 -10.21
C PRO A 36 15.31 -15.44 -8.94
N ALA A 37 14.66 -15.00 -7.86
CA ALA A 37 14.53 -15.77 -6.62
C ALA A 37 13.50 -16.92 -6.70
N ALA A 38 12.55 -16.89 -7.63
CA ALA A 38 11.58 -17.95 -7.85
C ALA A 38 12.04 -19.02 -8.86
N GLU A 39 13.14 -18.78 -9.59
CA GLU A 39 13.79 -19.82 -10.39
C GLU A 39 14.76 -20.63 -9.53
N GLU A 40 14.41 -21.87 -9.31
CA GLU A 40 15.20 -22.99 -8.73
C GLU A 40 16.45 -22.58 -7.91
N GLY A 41 16.29 -22.33 -6.61
CA GLY A 41 17.38 -22.45 -5.65
C GLY A 41 18.19 -21.18 -5.35
N MET A 42 17.78 -20.00 -5.79
CA MET A 42 18.35 -18.75 -5.25
C MET A 42 17.60 -18.39 -3.96
N GLY A 43 18.33 -18.37 -2.84
CA GLY A 43 17.78 -17.91 -1.56
C GLY A 43 17.34 -16.43 -1.65
N LEU A 44 16.45 -16.03 -0.73
CA LEU A 44 16.07 -14.62 -0.59
C LEU A 44 17.31 -13.73 -0.48
N PRO A 45 17.28 -12.51 -1.03
CA PRO A 45 18.35 -11.55 -0.83
C PRO A 45 18.64 -11.35 0.67
N PRO A 46 19.89 -11.26 1.09
CA PRO A 46 20.21 -11.02 2.49
C PRO A 46 19.69 -9.65 2.92
N LEU A 47 19.18 -9.60 4.14
CA LEU A 47 18.80 -8.33 4.75
C LEU A 47 20.04 -7.47 5.03
N PRO A 48 19.90 -6.13 5.09
CA PRO A 48 20.96 -5.22 5.47
C PRO A 48 21.55 -5.54 6.85
N GLU A 49 22.79 -5.09 7.09
CA GLU A 49 23.45 -5.23 8.40
C GLU A 49 22.61 -4.55 9.51
N GLY A 50 22.47 -5.22 10.65
CA GLY A 50 21.69 -4.75 11.79
C GLY A 50 20.23 -5.15 11.76
N ALA A 51 19.75 -5.80 10.71
CA ALA A 51 18.40 -6.34 10.66
C ALA A 51 18.24 -7.59 11.52
N GLU A 52 17.14 -7.66 12.25
CA GLU A 52 16.66 -8.83 12.96
C GLU A 52 15.34 -9.30 12.32
N VAL A 53 15.22 -10.56 11.91
CA VAL A 53 13.95 -11.12 11.42
C VAL A 53 13.07 -11.45 12.63
N VAL A 54 11.89 -10.84 12.73
CA VAL A 54 10.94 -11.05 13.82
C VAL A 54 9.74 -11.89 13.41
N ALA A 55 9.46 -11.97 12.12
CA ALA A 55 8.47 -12.87 11.54
C ALA A 55 8.90 -13.26 10.12
N GLU A 56 8.61 -14.51 9.72
CA GLU A 56 8.90 -15.03 8.39
C GLU A 56 7.81 -16.01 7.93
N GLY A 57 7.82 -16.36 6.65
CA GLY A 57 6.80 -17.25 6.09
C GLY A 57 5.45 -16.57 5.93
N LEU A 58 5.45 -15.28 5.60
CA LEU A 58 4.25 -14.45 5.44
C LEU A 58 3.82 -14.36 3.97
N TRP A 59 2.50 -14.32 3.74
CA TRP A 59 1.91 -14.22 2.41
C TRP A 59 1.75 -12.76 1.96
N ASN A 60 2.77 -12.19 1.33
CA ASN A 60 2.76 -10.81 0.84
C ASN A 60 2.36 -9.80 1.94
N PRO A 61 3.18 -9.64 3.01
CA PRO A 61 2.87 -8.73 4.11
C PRO A 61 3.04 -7.28 3.68
N THR A 62 2.02 -6.44 3.88
CA THR A 62 2.02 -5.05 3.39
C THR A 62 1.65 -4.00 4.43
N GLY A 63 1.05 -4.37 5.55
CA GLY A 63 0.74 -3.44 6.63
C GLY A 63 1.28 -3.89 7.98
N LEU A 64 1.64 -2.93 8.82
CA LEU A 64 2.12 -3.13 10.20
C LEU A 64 1.47 -2.12 11.13
N ALA A 65 1.03 -2.57 12.31
CA ALA A 65 0.66 -1.67 13.41
C ALA A 65 0.89 -2.33 14.77
N PHE A 66 1.27 -1.53 15.77
CA PHE A 66 1.39 -1.98 17.14
C PHE A 66 0.08 -1.82 17.91
N GLY A 67 -0.27 -2.81 18.69
CA GLY A 67 -1.26 -2.70 19.75
C GLY A 67 -0.69 -2.03 21.00
N SER A 68 -1.57 -1.58 21.88
CA SER A 68 -1.19 -0.94 23.15
C SER A 68 -0.48 -1.90 24.13
N ASP A 69 -0.61 -3.19 23.91
CA ASP A 69 0.04 -4.25 24.67
C ASP A 69 1.45 -4.59 24.16
N GLY A 70 1.89 -3.96 23.06
CA GLY A 70 3.16 -4.21 22.38
C GLY A 70 3.12 -5.36 21.38
N SER A 71 1.97 -5.95 21.09
CA SER A 71 1.79 -6.90 19.99
C SER A 71 1.92 -6.18 18.66
N LEU A 72 2.61 -6.80 17.68
CA LEU A 72 2.72 -6.29 16.32
C LEU A 72 1.75 -7.06 15.41
N TYR A 73 0.81 -6.34 14.82
CA TYR A 73 -0.15 -6.88 13.84
C TYR A 73 0.36 -6.67 12.43
N ILE A 74 0.17 -7.70 11.58
CA ILE A 74 0.67 -7.76 10.20
C ILE A 74 -0.50 -8.10 9.28
N SER A 75 -0.80 -7.25 8.30
CA SER A 75 -1.71 -7.65 7.22
C SER A 75 -0.95 -8.39 6.14
N GLU A 76 -1.50 -9.51 5.74
CA GLU A 76 -1.00 -10.36 4.66
C GLU A 76 -2.06 -10.43 3.56
N GLN A 77 -1.70 -10.04 2.33
CA GLN A 77 -2.67 -10.01 1.23
C GLN A 77 -3.09 -11.39 0.73
N GLY A 78 -2.31 -12.41 1.07
CA GLY A 78 -2.49 -13.73 0.48
C GLY A 78 -1.92 -13.82 -0.92
N PHE A 79 -2.50 -14.67 -1.75
CA PHE A 79 -2.12 -14.84 -3.15
C PHE A 79 -3.35 -14.97 -4.04
N VAL A 80 -3.38 -14.17 -5.09
CA VAL A 80 -4.44 -14.16 -6.10
C VAL A 80 -3.83 -14.52 -7.47
N ASP A 81 -4.47 -15.39 -8.22
CA ASP A 81 -4.06 -15.73 -9.59
C ASP A 81 -4.99 -15.03 -10.59
N SER A 82 -4.42 -14.20 -11.45
CA SER A 82 -5.14 -13.52 -12.54
C SER A 82 -5.30 -14.39 -13.80
N GLY A 83 -4.78 -15.63 -13.76
CA GLY A 83 -4.69 -16.49 -14.94
C GLY A 83 -3.59 -16.09 -15.93
N GLU A 84 -3.26 -16.98 -16.87
CA GLU A 84 -2.30 -16.67 -17.93
C GLU A 84 -2.95 -15.73 -18.98
N GLY A 85 -2.41 -14.54 -19.11
CA GLY A 85 -2.59 -13.70 -20.30
C GLY A 85 -3.94 -13.01 -20.46
N GLY A 86 -4.63 -12.68 -19.37
CA GLY A 86 -5.74 -11.72 -19.44
C GLY A 86 -5.17 -10.40 -19.95
N GLU A 87 -5.57 -9.94 -21.16
CA GLU A 87 -5.35 -8.55 -21.52
C GLU A 87 -6.14 -7.74 -20.50
N GLU A 88 -5.44 -6.97 -19.65
CA GLU A 88 -6.12 -6.00 -18.80
C GLU A 88 -6.92 -5.08 -19.71
N PRO A 89 -8.23 -4.91 -19.46
CA PRO A 89 -8.99 -3.92 -20.23
C PRO A 89 -8.29 -2.57 -20.06
N ALA A 90 -8.18 -1.82 -21.15
CA ALA A 90 -7.67 -0.46 -21.05
C ALA A 90 -8.54 0.32 -20.05
N PRO A 91 -7.95 1.15 -19.18
CA PRO A 91 -8.71 2.00 -18.29
C PRO A 91 -9.82 2.72 -19.05
N SER A 92 -11.03 2.66 -18.55
CA SER A 92 -12.19 3.27 -19.20
C SER A 92 -12.62 4.48 -18.40
N LEU A 93 -12.65 5.64 -19.06
CA LEU A 93 -13.24 6.87 -18.50
C LEU A 93 -14.78 6.84 -18.50
N GLU A 94 -15.37 5.83 -19.16
CA GLU A 94 -16.81 5.68 -19.27
C GLU A 94 -17.31 4.55 -18.35
N LYS A 95 -18.36 4.84 -17.64
CA LYS A 95 -19.08 3.87 -16.84
C LYS A 95 -19.65 2.78 -17.73
N VAL A 96 -19.15 1.56 -17.57
CA VAL A 96 -19.59 0.37 -18.33
C VAL A 96 -20.48 -0.51 -17.46
N GLU A 97 -21.32 -1.35 -18.11
CA GLU A 97 -22.07 -2.37 -17.37
C GLU A 97 -21.12 -3.47 -16.89
N LEU A 98 -21.07 -3.66 -15.56
CA LEU A 98 -20.19 -4.65 -14.95
C LEU A 98 -20.66 -6.07 -15.23
N LYS A 99 -19.73 -6.92 -15.69
CA LYS A 99 -19.97 -8.34 -15.98
C LYS A 99 -20.06 -9.18 -14.70
N ASP A 100 -20.81 -10.26 -14.76
CA ASP A 100 -20.76 -11.31 -13.73
C ASP A 100 -19.45 -12.12 -13.86
N GLY A 101 -18.95 -12.60 -12.73
CA GLY A 101 -17.71 -13.36 -12.63
C GLY A 101 -16.57 -12.52 -12.04
N SER A 102 -15.38 -13.07 -12.07
CA SER A 102 -14.16 -12.38 -11.60
C SER A 102 -13.02 -12.67 -12.58
N PRO A 103 -12.16 -11.68 -12.87
CA PRO A 103 -10.91 -11.91 -13.60
C PRO A 103 -9.86 -12.60 -12.71
N LEU A 104 -10.13 -12.69 -11.39
CA LEU A 104 -9.17 -13.11 -10.38
C LEU A 104 -9.63 -14.40 -9.71
N THR A 105 -8.68 -15.25 -9.34
CA THR A 105 -8.92 -16.44 -8.50
C THR A 105 -8.11 -16.28 -7.20
N VAL A 106 -8.80 -16.17 -6.07
CA VAL A 106 -8.14 -16.21 -4.76
C VAL A 106 -7.64 -17.63 -4.51
N VAL A 107 -6.34 -17.80 -4.42
CA VAL A 107 -5.68 -19.09 -4.16
C VAL A 107 -5.35 -19.21 -2.68
N ILE A 108 -4.80 -18.15 -2.10
CA ILE A 108 -4.51 -18.03 -0.67
C ILE A 108 -5.22 -16.78 -0.18
N PRO A 109 -6.22 -16.89 0.70
CA PRO A 109 -6.88 -15.72 1.26
C PRO A 109 -5.91 -14.91 2.13
N GLY A 110 -6.15 -13.61 2.24
CA GLY A 110 -5.41 -12.75 3.14
C GLY A 110 -5.77 -13.00 4.60
N GLN A 111 -4.95 -12.50 5.50
CA GLN A 111 -5.07 -12.70 6.94
C GLN A 111 -4.42 -11.58 7.74
N ILE A 112 -4.71 -11.56 9.04
CA ILE A 112 -3.97 -10.78 10.03
C ILE A 112 -3.16 -11.74 10.90
N SER A 113 -1.84 -11.59 10.84
CA SER A 113 -0.92 -12.26 11.75
C SER A 113 -0.52 -11.34 12.89
N VAL A 114 -0.11 -11.93 14.02
CA VAL A 114 0.34 -11.22 15.21
C VAL A 114 1.67 -11.78 15.69
N VAL A 115 2.60 -10.87 16.02
CA VAL A 115 3.81 -11.17 16.79
C VAL A 115 3.54 -10.66 18.21
N SER A 116 3.43 -11.58 19.16
CA SER A 116 3.22 -11.23 20.57
C SER A 116 4.49 -10.62 21.20
N PRO A 117 4.40 -9.93 22.33
CA PRO A 117 5.56 -9.29 22.99
C PRO A 117 6.68 -10.27 23.37
N ASP A 118 6.39 -11.55 23.50
CA ASP A 118 7.39 -12.62 23.74
C ASP A 118 7.96 -13.21 22.44
N GLY A 119 7.57 -12.66 21.26
CA GLY A 119 8.08 -13.03 19.96
C GLY A 119 7.38 -14.22 19.29
N ALA A 120 6.27 -14.73 19.86
CA ALA A 120 5.52 -15.81 19.21
C ALA A 120 4.70 -15.26 18.03
N VAL A 121 4.75 -15.94 16.88
CA VAL A 121 3.98 -15.58 15.68
C VAL A 121 2.79 -16.51 15.55
N SER A 122 1.60 -15.93 15.31
CA SER A 122 0.36 -16.68 15.07
C SER A 122 -0.59 -15.91 14.17
N VAL A 123 -1.57 -16.60 13.59
CA VAL A 123 -2.66 -15.98 12.85
C VAL A 123 -3.76 -15.57 13.84
N LEU A 124 -4.16 -14.30 13.82
CA LEU A 124 -5.26 -13.78 14.62
C LEU A 124 -6.60 -13.94 13.90
N ALA A 125 -6.67 -13.57 12.62
CA ALA A 125 -7.87 -13.67 11.79
C ALA A 125 -7.49 -14.04 10.36
N GLY A 126 -8.25 -14.94 9.74
CA GLY A 126 -8.07 -15.38 8.37
C GLY A 126 -9.24 -15.01 7.46
N ASP A 127 -9.17 -15.46 6.21
CA ASP A 127 -10.22 -15.30 5.19
C ASP A 127 -10.61 -13.82 4.92
N ILE A 128 -9.63 -12.89 4.99
CA ILE A 128 -9.81 -11.47 4.68
C ILE A 128 -9.24 -11.24 3.27
N PRO A 129 -10.08 -11.17 2.22
CA PRO A 129 -9.61 -11.05 0.84
C PRO A 129 -8.73 -9.82 0.65
N GLY A 130 -7.51 -9.99 0.12
CA GLY A 130 -6.64 -8.88 -0.23
C GLY A 130 -6.32 -7.91 0.91
N ALA A 131 -6.15 -8.42 2.14
CA ALA A 131 -5.84 -7.61 3.32
C ALA A 131 -4.57 -6.76 3.10
N THR A 132 -4.74 -5.49 2.67
CA THR A 132 -3.64 -4.64 2.20
C THR A 132 -2.94 -3.94 3.35
N THR A 133 -3.60 -3.01 4.03
CA THR A 133 -3.03 -2.33 5.19
C THR A 133 -4.02 -2.32 6.35
N LEU A 134 -3.51 -2.04 7.53
CA LEU A 134 -4.30 -2.05 8.75
C LEU A 134 -3.95 -0.87 9.67
N THR A 135 -4.89 -0.53 10.55
CA THR A 135 -4.68 0.37 11.68
C THR A 135 -5.30 -0.21 12.94
N VAL A 136 -4.77 0.15 14.10
CA VAL A 136 -5.33 -0.23 15.41
C VAL A 136 -6.04 0.97 16.01
N SER A 137 -7.30 0.79 16.43
CA SER A 137 -8.06 1.81 17.17
C SER A 137 -8.86 1.13 18.28
N GLY A 138 -8.60 1.51 19.52
CA GLY A 138 -9.19 0.85 20.68
C GLY A 138 -8.84 -0.65 20.76
N ASP A 139 -9.86 -1.49 20.87
CA ASP A 139 -9.74 -2.95 20.95
C ASP A 139 -9.93 -3.62 19.57
N SER A 140 -9.87 -2.87 18.49
CA SER A 140 -10.10 -3.34 17.13
C SER A 140 -8.95 -3.00 16.19
N ILE A 141 -8.73 -3.91 15.24
CA ILE A 141 -7.93 -3.66 14.04
C ILE A 141 -8.91 -3.39 12.91
N PHE A 142 -8.67 -2.32 12.16
CA PHE A 142 -9.38 -2.06 10.91
C PHE A 142 -8.44 -2.33 9.75
N VAL A 143 -8.89 -3.18 8.83
CA VAL A 143 -8.10 -3.58 7.65
C VAL A 143 -8.84 -3.23 6.38
N VAL A 144 -8.15 -2.65 5.41
CA VAL A 144 -8.68 -2.47 4.06
C VAL A 144 -8.31 -3.65 3.19
N SER A 145 -9.26 -4.05 2.37
CA SER A 145 -9.08 -5.04 1.32
C SER A 145 -9.06 -4.31 -0.02
N GLY A 146 -7.97 -4.42 -0.74
CA GLY A 146 -7.89 -3.90 -2.11
C GLY A 146 -8.65 -4.77 -3.10
N GLY A 147 -8.80 -4.31 -4.33
CA GLY A 147 -9.42 -5.08 -5.39
C GLY A 147 -9.40 -4.37 -6.73
N ALA A 148 -9.39 -5.14 -7.81
CA ALA A 148 -9.28 -4.65 -9.17
C ALA A 148 -10.42 -5.11 -10.09
N SER A 149 -11.44 -5.81 -9.57
CA SER A 149 -12.51 -6.38 -10.40
C SER A 149 -13.30 -5.30 -11.14
N VAL A 150 -13.64 -4.20 -10.48
CA VAL A 150 -14.41 -3.09 -11.09
C VAL A 150 -13.60 -2.43 -12.20
N GLY A 151 -12.32 -2.13 -11.98
CA GLY A 151 -11.41 -1.59 -12.98
C GLY A 151 -11.27 -2.51 -14.20
N ALA A 152 -11.33 -3.82 -14.00
CA ALA A 152 -11.36 -4.82 -15.05
C ALA A 152 -12.74 -5.01 -15.72
N GLY A 153 -13.76 -4.24 -15.33
CA GLY A 153 -15.12 -4.29 -15.88
C GLY A 153 -15.98 -5.44 -15.35
N PHE A 154 -15.65 -5.97 -14.19
CA PHE A 154 -16.41 -7.02 -13.51
C PHE A 154 -17.03 -6.51 -12.22
N LYS A 155 -18.12 -7.16 -11.80
CA LYS A 155 -18.67 -6.93 -10.47
C LYS A 155 -17.63 -7.29 -9.42
N PRO A 156 -17.54 -6.53 -8.31
CA PRO A 156 -16.60 -6.83 -7.25
C PRO A 156 -16.81 -8.23 -6.70
N ILE A 157 -15.73 -8.92 -6.40
CA ILE A 157 -15.81 -10.15 -5.62
C ILE A 157 -16.11 -9.80 -4.15
N PRO A 158 -16.77 -10.68 -3.40
CA PRO A 158 -17.05 -10.42 -1.99
C PRO A 158 -15.78 -10.10 -1.19
N GLY A 159 -15.77 -8.96 -0.53
CA GLY A 159 -14.66 -8.48 0.30
C GLY A 159 -13.66 -7.57 -0.41
N GLU A 160 -13.70 -7.40 -1.73
CA GLU A 160 -12.89 -6.38 -2.41
C GLU A 160 -13.35 -4.97 -2.03
N ASN A 161 -12.40 -4.04 -1.93
CA ASN A 161 -12.61 -2.62 -1.63
C ASN A 161 -13.54 -2.40 -0.43
N THR A 162 -13.33 -3.22 0.60
CA THR A 162 -14.08 -3.17 1.86
C THR A 162 -13.18 -2.85 3.05
N ILE A 163 -13.81 -2.44 4.14
CA ILE A 163 -13.17 -2.32 5.45
C ILE A 163 -13.75 -3.39 6.34
N THR A 164 -12.86 -4.16 6.95
CA THR A 164 -13.19 -5.20 7.93
C THR A 164 -12.59 -4.82 9.29
N SER A 165 -13.37 -4.91 10.37
CA SER A 165 -12.85 -4.84 11.72
C SER A 165 -12.51 -6.25 12.24
N VAL A 166 -11.45 -6.34 13.05
CA VAL A 166 -11.03 -7.57 13.74
C VAL A 166 -10.93 -7.25 15.23
N ASP A 167 -11.67 -7.94 16.05
CA ASP A 167 -11.57 -7.84 17.51
C ASP A 167 -10.23 -8.44 17.97
N ILE A 168 -9.42 -7.66 18.67
CA ILE A 168 -8.05 -8.04 19.07
C ILE A 168 -8.05 -9.25 20.00
N ALA A 169 -9.04 -9.36 20.89
CA ALA A 169 -9.06 -10.40 21.92
C ALA A 169 -9.54 -11.76 21.37
N THR A 170 -10.41 -11.75 20.36
CA THR A 170 -11.10 -12.96 19.87
C THR A 170 -10.73 -13.34 18.45
N GLY A 171 -10.23 -12.41 17.63
CA GLY A 171 -10.01 -12.59 16.19
C GLY A 171 -11.33 -12.60 15.39
N GLU A 172 -12.47 -12.30 16.01
CA GLU A 172 -13.74 -12.21 15.28
C GLU A 172 -13.73 -11.04 14.32
N THR A 173 -14.18 -11.28 13.09
CA THR A 173 -14.23 -10.27 12.02
C THR A 173 -15.64 -9.74 11.85
N ALA A 174 -15.77 -8.45 11.55
CA ALA A 174 -17.04 -7.84 11.18
C ALA A 174 -16.84 -6.88 9.99
N TYR A 175 -17.82 -6.85 9.11
CA TYR A 175 -17.87 -5.91 8.00
C TYR A 175 -18.17 -4.49 8.53
N VAL A 176 -17.44 -3.49 8.02
CA VAL A 176 -17.62 -2.08 8.36
C VAL A 176 -18.21 -1.30 7.18
N ALA A 177 -17.54 -1.27 6.04
CA ALA A 177 -17.96 -0.48 4.87
C ALA A 177 -17.51 -1.10 3.55
N ASP A 178 -18.19 -0.76 2.46
CA ASP A 178 -17.89 -1.10 1.07
C ASP A 178 -17.80 0.19 0.25
N LEU A 179 -16.65 0.43 -0.35
CA LEU A 179 -16.42 1.63 -1.16
C LEU A 179 -16.32 1.35 -2.67
N ASN A 180 -16.58 0.10 -3.12
CA ASN A 180 -16.55 -0.26 -4.54
C ASN A 180 -17.36 0.68 -5.42
N MET A 181 -18.58 0.99 -4.96
CA MET A 181 -19.50 1.78 -5.76
C MET A 181 -19.30 3.30 -5.59
N ALA A 182 -18.52 3.73 -4.60
CA ALA A 182 -18.25 5.15 -4.39
C ALA A 182 -17.52 5.74 -5.60
N GLU A 183 -16.46 5.07 -6.05
CA GLU A 183 -15.73 5.41 -7.27
C GLU A 183 -16.58 5.14 -8.52
N TYR A 184 -17.14 3.94 -8.64
CA TYR A 184 -17.92 3.55 -9.82
C TYR A 184 -19.11 4.48 -10.08
N ASP A 185 -19.80 4.93 -9.04
CA ASP A 185 -20.98 5.79 -9.20
C ASP A 185 -20.67 7.25 -9.44
N ASN A 186 -19.57 7.76 -8.89
CA ASN A 186 -19.27 9.19 -8.84
C ASN A 186 -18.04 9.59 -9.65
N ASN A 187 -17.03 8.70 -9.81
CA ASN A 187 -15.74 9.00 -10.44
C ASN A 187 -15.21 10.40 -10.03
N PRO A 188 -14.84 10.60 -8.75
CA PRO A 188 -14.57 11.93 -8.22
C PRO A 188 -13.34 12.60 -8.83
N ASP A 189 -12.31 11.82 -9.21
CA ASP A 189 -11.08 12.34 -9.82
C ASP A 189 -11.21 12.57 -11.33
N GLY A 190 -12.28 12.03 -11.96
CA GLY A 190 -12.56 12.15 -13.39
C GLY A 190 -11.53 11.42 -14.27
N THR A 191 -10.86 10.40 -13.74
CA THR A 191 -9.98 9.51 -14.50
C THR A 191 -10.67 8.17 -14.79
N ASP A 192 -9.94 7.08 -14.95
CA ASP A 192 -10.50 5.74 -15.13
C ASP A 192 -11.21 5.27 -13.83
N ILE A 193 -12.28 4.53 -13.99
CA ILE A 193 -13.03 3.95 -12.86
C ILE A 193 -12.32 2.69 -12.41
N ASN A 194 -11.56 2.78 -11.34
CA ASN A 194 -10.73 1.68 -10.83
C ASN A 194 -10.58 1.74 -9.31
N PRO A 195 -11.65 1.50 -8.54
CA PRO A 195 -11.55 1.52 -7.08
C PRO A 195 -10.53 0.50 -6.60
N ASN A 196 -9.64 0.94 -5.73
CA ASN A 196 -8.62 0.10 -5.11
C ASN A 196 -8.20 0.65 -3.76
N LEU A 197 -8.89 0.26 -2.70
CA LEU A 197 -8.55 0.68 -1.35
C LEU A 197 -7.17 0.14 -0.96
N TYR A 198 -6.31 1.03 -0.48
CA TYR A 198 -4.93 0.66 -0.24
C TYR A 198 -4.44 0.98 1.17
N ALA A 199 -4.67 2.17 1.69
CA ALA A 199 -4.20 2.57 3.01
C ALA A 199 -5.33 2.99 3.94
N ILE A 200 -5.12 2.79 5.24
CA ILE A 200 -6.06 3.17 6.29
C ILE A 200 -5.31 3.70 7.51
N ALA A 201 -5.82 4.76 8.11
CA ALA A 201 -5.39 5.25 9.42
C ALA A 201 -6.63 5.69 10.23
N ALA A 202 -6.56 5.56 11.54
CA ALA A 202 -7.57 6.09 12.45
C ALA A 202 -7.05 7.36 13.13
N ASP A 203 -7.89 8.37 13.27
CA ASP A 203 -7.59 9.52 14.11
C ASP A 203 -7.88 9.23 15.61
N ALA A 204 -7.61 10.22 16.46
CA ALA A 204 -7.80 10.07 17.91
C ALA A 204 -9.27 9.90 18.33
N ASP A 205 -10.21 10.29 17.50
CA ASP A 205 -11.65 10.16 17.74
C ASP A 205 -12.22 8.85 17.15
N GLY A 206 -11.38 8.05 16.44
CA GLY A 206 -11.72 6.77 15.82
C GLY A 206 -12.30 6.90 14.42
N MET A 207 -12.28 8.07 13.80
CA MET A 207 -12.60 8.24 12.39
C MET A 207 -11.52 7.60 11.53
N LEU A 208 -11.93 6.78 10.59
CA LEU A 208 -11.02 6.12 9.64
C LEU A 208 -10.82 7.00 8.40
N TYR A 209 -9.58 7.18 8.01
CA TYR A 209 -9.18 7.78 6.73
C TYR A 209 -8.67 6.68 5.82
N VAL A 210 -9.22 6.59 4.62
CA VAL A 210 -8.97 5.49 3.69
C VAL A 210 -8.53 6.05 2.34
N ALA A 211 -7.36 5.64 1.87
CA ALA A 211 -6.89 6.00 0.54
C ALA A 211 -7.35 4.97 -0.50
N ASP A 212 -7.96 5.46 -1.56
CA ASP A 212 -8.23 4.71 -2.77
C ASP A 212 -7.14 5.01 -3.79
N ALA A 213 -6.23 4.06 -3.98
CA ALA A 213 -5.07 4.21 -4.84
C ALA A 213 -5.45 4.27 -6.33
N GLY A 214 -6.50 3.57 -6.72
CA GLY A 214 -6.99 3.58 -8.09
C GLY A 214 -7.86 4.78 -8.40
N GLY A 215 -8.77 5.16 -7.49
CA GLY A 215 -9.65 6.32 -7.62
C GLY A 215 -9.00 7.67 -7.25
N ASN A 216 -7.70 7.70 -6.88
CA ASN A 216 -6.98 8.91 -6.46
C ASN A 216 -7.76 9.74 -5.43
N THR A 217 -8.37 9.10 -4.45
CA THR A 217 -9.24 9.73 -3.47
C THR A 217 -8.88 9.33 -2.04
N ILE A 218 -9.35 10.12 -1.10
CA ILE A 218 -9.34 9.81 0.32
C ILE A 218 -10.78 9.88 0.81
N TYR A 219 -11.24 8.84 1.51
CA TYR A 219 -12.53 8.80 2.16
C TYR A 219 -12.36 8.86 3.68
N THR A 220 -13.35 9.44 4.37
CA THR A 220 -13.56 9.20 5.80
C THR A 220 -14.64 8.13 5.97
N VAL A 221 -14.48 7.29 6.98
CA VAL A 221 -15.46 6.26 7.34
C VAL A 221 -15.61 6.25 8.85
N ASP A 222 -16.86 6.40 9.31
CA ASP A 222 -17.21 6.22 10.71
C ASP A 222 -17.13 4.72 11.06
N ALA A 223 -16.26 4.37 11.98
CA ALA A 223 -15.97 2.97 12.32
C ALA A 223 -17.15 2.23 12.96
N GLU A 224 -18.10 2.94 13.60
CA GLU A 224 -19.26 2.34 14.27
C GLU A 224 -20.43 2.14 13.31
N THR A 225 -20.67 3.11 12.42
CA THR A 225 -21.86 3.12 11.54
C THR A 225 -21.56 2.63 10.13
N GLY A 226 -20.29 2.67 9.68
CA GLY A 226 -19.89 2.41 8.31
C GLY A 226 -20.25 3.53 7.34
N GLU A 227 -20.77 4.67 7.82
CA GLU A 227 -21.04 5.82 6.97
C GLU A 227 -19.74 6.40 6.40
N SER A 228 -19.69 6.55 5.08
CA SER A 228 -18.51 7.05 4.37
C SER A 228 -18.79 8.37 3.67
N ALA A 229 -17.75 9.20 3.56
CA ALA A 229 -17.78 10.46 2.82
C ALA A 229 -16.47 10.69 2.09
N LEU A 230 -16.53 11.31 0.91
CA LEU A 230 -15.34 11.78 0.21
C LEU A 230 -14.68 12.89 1.05
N PHE A 231 -13.45 12.66 1.51
CA PHE A 231 -12.66 13.65 2.21
C PHE A 231 -11.92 14.56 1.23
N ALA A 232 -11.21 13.97 0.26
CA ALA A 232 -10.46 14.72 -0.75
C ALA A 232 -10.28 13.92 -2.04
N VAL A 233 -10.22 14.62 -3.16
CA VAL A 233 -9.59 14.13 -4.38
C VAL A 233 -8.12 14.50 -4.29
N VAL A 234 -7.25 13.51 -4.48
CA VAL A 234 -5.81 13.73 -4.43
C VAL A 234 -5.40 14.50 -5.69
N PRO A 235 -4.65 15.62 -5.55
CA PRO A 235 -4.25 16.42 -6.69
C PRO A 235 -3.39 15.60 -7.66
N THR A 236 -3.52 15.88 -8.94
CA THR A 236 -2.72 15.24 -9.99
C THR A 236 -1.24 15.53 -9.83
N MET A 237 -0.39 14.67 -10.37
CA MET A 237 1.06 14.92 -10.36
C MET A 237 1.43 16.24 -11.07
N GLU A 238 0.66 16.65 -12.08
CA GLU A 238 0.86 17.95 -12.75
C GLU A 238 0.59 19.12 -11.80
N GLU A 239 -0.44 19.03 -10.97
CA GLU A 239 -0.76 20.06 -9.97
C GLU A 239 0.28 20.10 -8.84
N ILE A 240 0.75 18.95 -8.38
CA ILE A 240 1.76 18.85 -7.32
C ILE A 240 3.11 19.41 -7.78
N LEU A 241 3.55 19.04 -8.98
CA LEU A 241 4.88 19.41 -9.50
C LEU A 241 4.88 20.77 -10.20
N GLY A 242 3.72 21.33 -10.56
CA GLY A 242 3.61 22.52 -11.35
C GLY A 242 4.11 22.38 -12.79
N ALA A 243 4.30 21.15 -13.26
CA ALA A 243 4.78 20.84 -14.60
C ALA A 243 4.27 19.44 -15.02
N THR A 244 3.96 19.28 -16.33
CA THR A 244 3.55 17.99 -16.86
C THR A 244 4.71 16.99 -16.76
N PRO A 245 4.57 15.85 -16.07
CA PRO A 245 5.58 14.81 -16.03
C PRO A 245 5.97 14.34 -17.43
N ALA A 246 7.24 13.96 -17.60
CA ALA A 246 7.78 13.59 -18.91
C ALA A 246 7.22 12.25 -19.47
N ALA A 247 6.44 11.52 -18.68
CA ALA A 247 5.97 10.18 -19.02
C ALA A 247 4.84 10.17 -20.06
N SER A 248 3.63 10.41 -19.64
CA SER A 248 2.47 10.55 -20.53
C SER A 248 1.42 11.43 -19.88
N PRO A 249 0.54 12.07 -20.67
CA PRO A 249 -0.55 12.87 -20.10
C PRO A 249 -1.52 12.06 -19.23
N GLU A 250 -1.67 10.75 -19.48
CA GLU A 250 -2.52 9.86 -18.70
C GLU A 250 -1.90 9.56 -17.34
N MET A 251 -0.61 9.20 -17.32
CA MET A 251 0.13 8.97 -16.07
C MET A 251 0.32 10.24 -15.24
N ALA A 252 0.35 11.40 -15.85
CA ALA A 252 0.44 12.69 -15.16
C ALA A 252 -0.76 12.99 -14.24
N ARG A 253 -1.86 12.27 -14.42
CA ARG A 253 -3.09 12.41 -13.64
C ARG A 253 -3.15 11.45 -12.47
N GLN A 254 -2.35 10.38 -12.49
CA GLN A 254 -2.36 9.31 -11.49
C GLN A 254 -1.39 9.61 -10.36
N SER A 255 -1.91 10.00 -9.21
CA SER A 255 -1.12 10.28 -8.00
C SER A 255 -0.91 9.02 -7.16
N VAL A 256 -1.87 8.12 -7.19
CA VAL A 256 -1.83 6.79 -6.55
C VAL A 256 -1.49 6.88 -5.05
N PRO A 257 -2.42 7.32 -4.20
CA PRO A 257 -2.19 7.39 -2.76
C PRO A 257 -2.07 5.99 -2.15
N THR A 258 -0.99 5.73 -1.42
CA THR A 258 -0.58 4.39 -0.95
C THR A 258 -0.30 4.28 0.53
N GLY A 259 -0.21 5.39 1.25
CA GLY A 259 0.01 5.38 2.68
C GLY A 259 -0.68 6.56 3.36
N ILE A 260 -1.16 6.35 4.57
CA ILE A 260 -1.74 7.41 5.41
C ILE A 260 -1.13 7.30 6.82
N ALA A 261 -0.66 8.44 7.35
CA ALA A 261 -0.27 8.57 8.76
C ALA A 261 -0.79 9.89 9.31
N ILE A 262 -1.41 9.86 10.48
CA ILE A 262 -1.98 11.04 11.14
C ILE A 262 -1.06 11.42 12.30
N ASP A 263 -0.57 12.65 12.32
CA ASP A 263 0.29 13.12 13.38
C ASP A 263 -0.49 13.65 14.60
N ALA A 264 0.24 14.06 15.64
CA ALA A 264 -0.35 14.54 16.89
C ALA A 264 -1.14 15.86 16.75
N ASP A 265 -0.90 16.62 15.69
CA ASP A 265 -1.62 17.86 15.37
C ASP A 265 -2.86 17.58 14.49
N GLY A 266 -3.12 16.30 14.14
CA GLY A 266 -4.24 15.87 13.29
C GLY A 266 -3.99 16.08 11.81
N ILE A 267 -2.74 16.32 11.38
CA ILE A 267 -2.39 16.42 9.97
C ILE A 267 -2.33 15.01 9.36
N ILE A 268 -3.06 14.84 8.26
CA ILE A 268 -3.14 13.60 7.52
C ILE A 268 -2.04 13.59 6.45
N ASN A 269 -0.98 12.83 6.68
CA ASN A 269 0.13 12.68 5.76
C ASN A 269 -0.16 11.53 4.80
N VAL A 270 -0.19 11.81 3.50
CA VAL A 270 -0.56 10.85 2.45
C VAL A 270 0.61 10.66 1.49
N SER A 271 1.13 9.44 1.38
CA SER A 271 2.15 9.11 0.41
C SER A 271 1.58 8.76 -0.95
N LEU A 272 2.34 9.07 -1.99
CA LEU A 272 1.98 8.84 -3.39
C LEU A 272 3.00 7.93 -4.05
N LEU A 273 2.54 6.87 -4.71
CA LEU A 273 3.40 5.97 -5.49
C LEU A 273 3.92 6.64 -6.76
N SER A 274 3.07 7.40 -7.44
CA SER A 274 3.39 8.23 -8.62
C SER A 274 4.18 7.48 -9.70
N PHE A 275 3.93 6.20 -9.88
CA PHE A 275 4.60 5.31 -10.85
C PHE A 275 6.13 5.30 -10.79
N GLY A 276 6.72 5.62 -9.65
CA GLY A 276 8.15 5.50 -9.45
C GLY A 276 9.04 6.48 -10.23
N TRP A 277 8.49 7.54 -10.71
CA TRP A 277 9.25 8.60 -11.34
C TRP A 277 9.74 9.58 -10.28
N GLU A 278 10.91 9.66 -9.85
CA GLU A 278 11.50 10.64 -8.92
C GLU A 278 10.60 11.89 -8.62
N ALA A 279 9.31 11.67 -8.57
CA ALA A 279 8.22 12.62 -8.42
C ALA A 279 7.24 12.19 -7.34
N ALA A 280 7.43 11.00 -6.75
CA ALA A 280 6.66 10.59 -5.60
C ALA A 280 6.80 11.62 -4.49
N SER A 281 5.69 11.89 -3.83
CA SER A 281 5.59 12.95 -2.85
C SER A 281 4.81 12.47 -1.63
N ILE A 282 4.91 13.21 -0.56
CA ILE A 282 4.00 13.10 0.57
C ILE A 282 3.23 14.41 0.64
N LEU A 283 1.91 14.33 0.71
CA LEU A 283 1.03 15.47 0.90
C LEU A 283 0.59 15.53 2.35
N ALA A 284 0.52 16.72 2.91
CA ALA A 284 -0.01 16.99 4.24
C ALA A 284 -1.37 17.67 4.12
N TYR A 285 -2.42 16.98 4.57
CA TYR A 285 -3.79 17.51 4.59
C TYR A 285 -4.14 17.99 6.00
N THR A 286 -4.73 19.17 6.08
CA THR A 286 -5.40 19.63 7.29
C THR A 286 -6.75 18.90 7.46
N PRO A 287 -7.33 18.86 8.68
CA PRO A 287 -8.62 18.18 8.91
C PRO A 287 -9.79 18.72 8.08
N ASP A 288 -9.70 19.95 7.54
CA ASP A 288 -10.69 20.53 6.62
C ASP A 288 -10.41 20.23 5.14
N GLY A 289 -9.43 19.37 4.83
CA GLY A 289 -9.13 18.89 3.48
C GLY A 289 -8.21 19.78 2.64
N ALA A 290 -7.68 20.88 3.19
CA ALA A 290 -6.66 21.66 2.49
C ALA A 290 -5.31 20.93 2.52
N TRP A 291 -4.58 20.93 1.41
CA TRP A 291 -3.31 20.21 1.32
C TRP A 291 -2.11 21.14 1.02
N THR A 292 -0.96 20.69 1.42
CA THR A 292 0.36 21.25 1.07
C THR A 292 1.32 20.12 0.72
N SER A 293 2.38 20.40 -0.04
CA SER A 293 3.47 19.44 -0.23
C SER A 293 4.21 19.27 1.09
N GLY A 294 4.26 18.03 1.60
CA GLY A 294 4.96 17.69 2.83
C GLY A 294 6.43 17.34 2.57
N ALA A 295 6.72 16.49 1.57
CA ALA A 295 8.08 16.06 1.23
C ALA A 295 8.18 15.57 -0.22
N GLY A 296 9.38 15.61 -0.75
CA GLY A 296 9.73 15.08 -2.08
C GLY A 296 10.93 15.81 -2.72
N PRO A 297 11.42 15.38 -3.89
CA PRO A 297 10.96 14.18 -4.60
C PRO A 297 11.46 12.88 -3.98
N LEU A 298 10.59 11.87 -3.96
CA LEU A 298 10.87 10.51 -3.54
C LEU A 298 10.59 9.55 -4.70
N THR A 299 10.83 8.26 -4.52
CA THR A 299 10.58 7.24 -5.55
C THR A 299 9.68 6.13 -4.99
N SER A 300 8.57 5.82 -5.68
CA SER A 300 7.72 4.66 -5.35
C SER A 300 7.37 4.55 -3.87
N VAL A 301 6.89 5.62 -3.24
CA VAL A 301 6.52 5.58 -1.82
C VAL A 301 5.26 4.74 -1.66
N VAL A 302 5.31 3.75 -0.76
CA VAL A 302 4.21 2.78 -0.55
C VAL A 302 3.64 2.81 0.87
N ALA A 303 4.37 3.37 1.83
CA ALA A 303 3.88 3.51 3.20
C ALA A 303 4.52 4.70 3.91
N VAL A 304 3.82 5.24 4.90
CA VAL A 304 4.28 6.26 5.82
C VAL A 304 3.91 5.91 7.26
N ALA A 305 4.73 6.32 8.21
CA ALA A 305 4.44 6.19 9.64
C ALA A 305 5.04 7.37 10.43
N ILE A 306 4.43 7.70 11.58
CA ILE A 306 5.01 8.65 12.52
C ILE A 306 5.86 7.86 13.52
N GLY A 307 7.12 8.24 13.68
CA GLY A 307 8.00 7.67 14.69
C GLY A 307 7.72 8.25 16.10
N PRO A 308 8.20 7.61 17.17
CA PRO A 308 8.05 8.12 18.54
C PRO A 308 8.84 9.41 18.81
N ASP A 309 9.67 9.84 17.87
CA ASP A 309 10.32 11.16 17.82
C ASP A 309 9.44 12.25 17.18
N GLY A 310 8.20 11.91 16.79
CA GLY A 310 7.26 12.80 16.12
C GLY A 310 7.58 13.09 14.65
N LEU A 311 8.61 12.46 14.09
CA LEU A 311 8.95 12.63 12.69
C LEU A 311 8.23 11.63 11.79
N LEU A 312 8.04 12.03 10.54
CA LEU A 312 7.46 11.17 9.50
C LEU A 312 8.56 10.32 8.86
N TYR A 313 8.22 9.06 8.60
CA TYR A 313 9.06 8.10 7.88
C TYR A 313 8.31 7.54 6.70
N ALA A 314 9.02 7.25 5.62
CA ALA A 314 8.45 6.78 4.35
C ALA A 314 9.21 5.58 3.81
N THR A 315 8.50 4.58 3.32
CA THR A 315 9.08 3.43 2.63
C THR A 315 9.03 3.65 1.12
N GLN A 316 10.18 3.54 0.47
CA GLN A 316 10.30 3.42 -0.98
C GLN A 316 10.38 1.94 -1.35
N LEU A 317 9.43 1.46 -2.16
CA LEU A 317 9.38 0.07 -2.63
C LEU A 317 10.65 -0.30 -3.42
N SER A 318 11.17 0.66 -4.17
CA SER A 318 12.39 0.57 -4.96
C SER A 318 12.97 1.97 -5.15
N ASP A 319 14.28 2.10 -5.07
CA ASP A 319 14.97 3.37 -5.32
C ASP A 319 15.07 3.69 -6.83
N ASN A 320 14.74 2.73 -7.68
CA ASN A 320 14.57 2.94 -9.13
C ASN A 320 13.58 1.92 -9.71
N PHE A 321 12.30 2.22 -9.57
CA PHE A 321 11.21 1.36 -10.02
C PHE A 321 11.18 1.10 -11.54
N MET A 322 11.83 1.96 -12.33
CA MET A 322 11.87 1.85 -13.80
C MET A 322 13.14 1.12 -14.30
N SER A 323 13.96 0.55 -13.41
CA SER A 323 15.10 -0.26 -13.77
C SER A 323 14.67 -1.58 -14.42
N GLU A 324 15.45 -2.08 -15.39
CA GLU A 324 15.27 -3.41 -15.96
C GLU A 324 15.63 -4.52 -14.94
N GLU A 325 16.52 -4.22 -14.00
CA GLU A 325 16.90 -5.09 -12.90
C GLU A 325 16.27 -4.59 -11.60
N PRO A 326 15.82 -5.47 -10.70
CA PRO A 326 15.28 -5.06 -9.40
C PRO A 326 16.28 -4.22 -8.62
N VAL A 327 15.89 -2.99 -8.26
CA VAL A 327 16.69 -2.12 -7.40
C VAL A 327 16.06 -2.19 -6.01
N PRO A 328 16.86 -2.47 -4.96
CA PRO A 328 16.37 -2.43 -3.59
C PRO A 328 15.69 -1.10 -3.25
N GLY A 329 14.77 -1.15 -2.32
CA GLY A 329 14.15 0.03 -1.74
C GLY A 329 14.79 0.41 -0.41
N SER A 330 14.18 1.39 0.24
CA SER A 330 14.72 2.05 1.43
C SER A 330 13.61 2.61 2.33
N VAL A 331 14.00 2.96 3.57
CA VAL A 331 13.18 3.78 4.45
C VAL A 331 13.86 5.11 4.67
N HIS A 332 13.12 6.19 4.49
CA HIS A 332 13.59 7.56 4.66
C HIS A 332 12.94 8.23 5.87
N ARG A 333 13.70 9.01 6.61
CA ARG A 333 13.19 9.97 7.58
C ARG A 333 12.93 11.30 6.86
N ILE A 334 11.79 11.90 7.14
CA ILE A 334 11.36 13.18 6.58
C ILE A 334 11.60 14.27 7.61
N ASN A 335 12.37 15.28 7.26
CA ASN A 335 12.66 16.43 8.11
C ASN A 335 11.52 17.46 8.02
N ALA A 336 11.43 18.33 9.03
CA ALA A 336 10.39 19.36 9.10
C ALA A 336 10.41 20.38 7.93
N ASP A 337 11.53 20.50 7.23
CA ASP A 337 11.67 21.35 6.03
C ASP A 337 11.32 20.62 4.73
N GLY A 338 10.84 19.39 4.80
CA GLY A 338 10.47 18.55 3.65
C GLY A 338 11.66 17.83 2.98
N THR A 339 12.88 18.04 3.46
CA THR A 339 14.03 17.24 3.03
C THR A 339 13.96 15.83 3.64
N HIS A 340 14.63 14.87 3.04
CA HIS A 340 14.63 13.50 3.52
C HIS A 340 16.02 12.88 3.47
N GLU A 341 16.24 11.86 4.29
CA GLU A 341 17.48 11.09 4.32
C GLU A 341 17.18 9.61 4.54
N PRO A 342 17.91 8.69 3.88
CA PRO A 342 17.72 7.27 4.10
C PRO A 342 18.19 6.90 5.52
N VAL A 343 17.39 6.09 6.20
CA VAL A 343 17.73 5.51 7.52
C VAL A 343 17.97 4.01 7.44
N VAL A 344 17.40 3.35 6.44
CA VAL A 344 17.67 1.96 6.07
C VAL A 344 17.65 1.85 4.56
N GLU A 345 18.66 1.22 3.98
CA GLU A 345 18.81 1.00 2.54
C GLU A 345 19.00 -0.50 2.25
N GLY A 346 18.83 -0.89 0.98
CA GLY A 346 19.09 -2.25 0.53
C GLY A 346 17.99 -3.26 0.90
N LEU A 347 16.77 -2.80 1.11
CA LEU A 347 15.60 -3.63 1.39
C LEU A 347 15.00 -4.19 0.09
N PHE A 348 14.69 -5.47 0.05
CA PHE A 348 14.09 -6.08 -1.12
C PHE A 348 12.56 -6.05 -1.01
N PHE A 349 11.91 -5.31 -1.89
CA PHE A 349 10.48 -5.03 -1.87
C PHE A 349 9.94 -4.71 -0.46
N PRO A 350 10.47 -3.67 0.22
CA PRO A 350 9.91 -3.22 1.49
C PRO A 350 8.53 -2.60 1.27
N HIS A 351 7.66 -2.69 2.31
CA HIS A 351 6.33 -2.09 2.22
C HIS A 351 5.92 -1.43 3.55
N GLY A 352 5.12 -2.12 4.36
CA GLY A 352 4.63 -1.59 5.63
C GLY A 352 5.73 -1.24 6.62
N ILE A 353 5.55 -0.14 7.36
CA ILE A 353 6.44 0.27 8.43
C ILE A 353 5.67 0.57 9.71
N ALA A 354 6.28 0.28 10.85
CA ALA A 354 5.79 0.67 12.17
C ALA A 354 6.96 0.87 13.13
N PHE A 355 6.72 1.59 14.23
CA PHE A 355 7.68 1.79 15.30
C PHE A 355 7.15 1.24 16.61
N ASP A 356 8.03 0.64 17.44
CA ASP A 356 7.72 0.42 18.84
C ASP A 356 8.01 1.68 19.68
N ALA A 357 7.63 1.65 20.97
CA ALA A 357 7.82 2.78 21.88
C ALA A 357 9.29 3.08 22.17
N GLU A 358 10.19 2.13 21.94
CA GLU A 358 11.63 2.27 22.11
C GLU A 358 12.32 2.90 20.90
N GLY A 359 11.58 3.12 19.80
CA GLY A 359 12.08 3.71 18.57
C GLY A 359 12.73 2.72 17.62
N ASN A 360 12.47 1.44 17.77
CA ASN A 360 12.87 0.46 16.79
C ASN A 360 11.89 0.48 15.60
N LEU A 361 12.45 0.44 14.40
CA LEU A 361 11.69 0.37 13.16
C LEU A 361 11.43 -1.08 12.79
N TYR A 362 10.20 -1.37 12.39
CA TYR A 362 9.79 -2.64 11.80
C TYR A 362 9.35 -2.40 10.37
N VAL A 363 9.82 -3.24 9.44
CA VAL A 363 9.55 -3.11 7.99
C VAL A 363 9.16 -4.48 7.44
N THR A 364 8.06 -4.57 6.70
CA THR A 364 7.80 -5.75 5.89
C THR A 364 8.73 -5.76 4.68
N VAL A 365 9.29 -6.90 4.35
CA VAL A 365 10.20 -7.10 3.20
C VAL A 365 9.79 -8.33 2.42
N ASN A 366 10.25 -8.43 1.17
CA ASN A 366 9.78 -9.47 0.24
C ASN A 366 8.25 -9.46 0.09
N SER A 367 7.65 -8.28 0.16
CA SER A 367 6.22 -8.08 0.41
C SER A 367 5.31 -8.40 -0.77
N ILE A 368 5.87 -8.62 -1.97
CA ILE A 368 5.08 -8.81 -3.21
C ILE A 368 5.59 -9.98 -4.05
N ILE A 369 6.39 -10.88 -3.48
CA ILE A 369 7.05 -11.95 -4.23
C ILE A 369 6.62 -13.35 -3.83
N SER A 370 5.70 -13.49 -2.87
CA SER A 370 5.14 -14.81 -2.53
C SER A 370 4.35 -15.38 -3.70
N GLY A 371 4.63 -16.62 -4.05
CA GLY A 371 3.87 -17.37 -5.04
C GLY A 371 2.91 -18.35 -4.36
N PRO A 372 2.11 -19.14 -5.14
CA PRO A 372 1.09 -20.02 -4.58
C PRO A 372 1.66 -21.14 -3.70
N ASP A 373 2.94 -21.46 -3.86
CA ASP A 373 3.59 -22.59 -3.19
C ASP A 373 4.53 -22.17 -2.05
N ALA A 374 4.82 -20.86 -1.89
CA ALA A 374 5.79 -20.40 -0.91
C ALA A 374 5.48 -18.97 -0.38
N PRO A 375 5.24 -18.83 0.93
CA PRO A 375 5.22 -17.54 1.61
C PRO A 375 6.67 -17.06 1.81
N LEU A 376 7.03 -15.97 1.13
CA LEU A 376 8.40 -15.43 1.14
C LEU A 376 8.54 -14.15 1.97
N GLY A 377 7.42 -13.56 2.40
CA GLY A 377 7.39 -12.34 3.17
C GLY A 377 8.02 -12.47 4.55
N GLN A 378 8.63 -11.39 5.01
CA GLN A 378 9.27 -11.29 6.32
C GLN A 378 8.97 -9.93 6.96
N VAL A 379 9.14 -9.84 8.29
CA VAL A 379 9.24 -8.57 9.01
C VAL A 379 10.65 -8.45 9.58
N ALA A 380 11.35 -7.39 9.19
CA ALA A 380 12.67 -7.03 9.69
C ALA A 380 12.58 -5.90 10.72
N LYS A 381 13.33 -6.02 11.82
CA LYS A 381 13.47 -5.02 12.88
C LYS A 381 14.85 -4.36 12.77
N PHE A 382 14.88 -3.04 12.92
CA PHE A 382 16.09 -2.22 13.01
C PHE A 382 16.07 -1.41 14.31
N ALA A 383 17.05 -1.63 15.17
CA ALA A 383 17.06 -1.03 16.50
C ALA A 383 17.44 0.46 16.49
N GLY A 384 16.73 1.27 17.28
CA GLY A 384 17.11 2.64 17.61
C GLY A 384 17.11 3.63 16.44
N ILE A 385 16.22 3.45 15.47
CA ILE A 385 16.09 4.35 14.30
C ILE A 385 15.46 5.69 14.69
N ALA A 386 14.43 5.68 15.51
CA ALA A 386 13.80 6.88 16.04
C ALA A 386 14.14 7.01 17.55
N THR A 387 14.49 8.21 17.98
CA THR A 387 14.75 8.47 19.41
C THR A 387 13.49 9.04 20.05
N PRO A 388 12.84 8.32 20.98
CA PRO A 388 11.63 8.80 21.64
C PRO A 388 11.84 10.16 22.32
N MET A 389 10.83 11.04 22.21
CA MET A 389 10.84 12.37 22.84
C MET A 389 10.62 12.30 24.36
#